data_ab9bfc267fd6006d94a7e336c52f4619
#
_entry.id   ab9bfc267fd6006d94a7e336c52f4619
#
_cell.length_a   1.000
_cell.length_b   1.000
_cell.length_c   1.000
_cell.angle_alpha   90.00
_cell.angle_beta   90.00
_cell.angle_gamma   90.00
#
_symmetry.space_group_name_H-M   'P 1'
#
loop_
_entity.id
_entity.type
_entity.pdbx_description
1 polymer ?
#
loop_
_entity_poly.entity_id
_entity_poly.type
_entity_poly.pdbx_seq_one_letter_code
_entity_poly.pdbx_strand_id
1 'polypeptide(L)'
;MKRIPSIFNEALAPVTPGPSSSNTAGPMRIASVCRQLFGLPITKASIQMSDKGSFTFTYFGMRSDLAFVFGLLGHAPGDPGFFDAYDEAKEKGVGIEYGFYEDLPAEPGEYVRLVLENADADRKMTFCGASVGGGGFYLESIDGCPMHTGGYHHEVVLFTDPAGEVRRHDMVKAILTIAGDPEEIRICEGPDRLLYDIKLADAPTEEQLAAFKNIEGLRHFGYAKPAHAVVTSDRRPPVFETPSELLDWCEESGKSFSDAAVAYECSISGWSEEQVLSQAERLWDVILESEKNGYREGNDLRQLLGPKAPQVKEFYENSPKKISSGIVDKAAPMSLSVMEWAGSSGTIVCIPTGGASGIVPGVIEGLCQEKGWGREQAVKGLLAAGMAGVFMAETDYFGGWGCQAEIGCGVGMAAAALVSMMDGTPKQCLDAASMGIQSLIGLVCDSVCGQSQVPCYLRNMTGTATAVTCANAALAGLDALIPLDEMVTAMMNVGRASRSIKLNSMGANGTPTGIRLEAEEQERQQKAVDEKLAEH
;
A
#
# COMPACT_ATOMS: atom_id res chain seq x y z
N MET A 1 -4.07 12.51 -16.67
CA MET A 1 -3.10 13.04 -15.67
C MET A 1 -1.94 12.07 -15.53
N LYS A 2 -0.68 12.55 -15.58
CA LYS A 2 0.49 11.73 -15.24
C LYS A 2 0.50 11.55 -13.72
N ARG A 3 0.62 10.33 -13.22
CA ARG A 3 0.75 10.08 -11.78
C ARG A 3 2.13 10.57 -11.31
N ILE A 4 2.15 11.38 -10.28
CA ILE A 4 3.38 11.83 -9.60
C ILE A 4 3.49 11.00 -8.32
N PRO A 5 4.48 10.08 -8.21
CA PRO A 5 4.67 9.29 -7.00
C PRO A 5 5.07 10.17 -5.81
N SER A 6 4.57 9.87 -4.62
CA SER A 6 4.94 10.54 -3.36
C SER A 6 5.64 9.56 -2.43
N ILE A 7 6.59 10.04 -1.65
CA ILE A 7 7.23 9.27 -0.58
C ILE A 7 6.16 8.68 0.36
N PHE A 8 5.13 9.45 0.68
CA PHE A 8 4.11 9.09 1.66
C PHE A 8 2.85 8.42 1.07
N ASN A 9 2.78 8.25 -0.25
CA ASN A 9 1.69 7.51 -0.89
C ASN A 9 2.12 6.13 -1.37
N GLU A 10 3.34 6.01 -1.90
CA GLU A 10 3.83 4.81 -2.57
C GLU A 10 4.99 4.12 -1.84
N ALA A 11 5.98 4.88 -1.34
CA ALA A 11 7.21 4.30 -0.81
C ALA A 11 7.13 3.94 0.68
N LEU A 12 6.52 4.81 1.49
CA LEU A 12 6.38 4.67 2.94
C LEU A 12 4.90 4.63 3.35
N ALA A 13 4.12 3.85 2.67
CA ALA A 13 2.67 3.78 2.85
C ALA A 13 2.08 2.46 2.32
N PRO A 14 0.87 2.12 2.76
CA PRO A 14 0.09 2.75 3.82
C PRO A 14 0.54 2.34 5.22
N VAL A 15 0.03 3.05 6.24
CA VAL A 15 -0.06 2.51 7.60
C VAL A 15 -1.31 1.64 7.65
N THR A 16 -1.17 0.33 7.94
CA THR A 16 -2.29 -0.62 7.84
C THR A 16 -2.04 -1.86 8.69
N PRO A 17 -3.08 -2.59 9.09
CA PRO A 17 -2.88 -3.95 9.58
C PRO A 17 -2.18 -4.82 8.53
N GLY A 18 -1.20 -5.62 8.96
CA GLY A 18 -0.55 -6.61 8.10
C GLY A 18 -1.44 -7.84 7.86
N PRO A 19 -0.91 -8.86 7.17
CA PRO A 19 0.44 -8.94 6.59
C PRO A 19 0.53 -8.43 5.15
N SER A 20 -0.59 -8.11 4.51
CA SER A 20 -0.65 -7.77 3.08
C SER A 20 -1.46 -6.51 2.84
N SER A 21 -0.82 -5.46 2.33
CA SER A 21 -1.50 -4.21 2.00
C SER A 21 -2.56 -4.34 0.90
N SER A 22 -2.40 -5.27 -0.05
CA SER A 22 -3.42 -5.54 -1.07
C SER A 22 -4.66 -6.23 -0.50
N ASN A 23 -4.52 -6.94 0.61
CA ASN A 23 -5.63 -7.62 1.29
C ASN A 23 -6.24 -6.82 2.46
N THR A 24 -5.60 -5.75 2.89
CA THR A 24 -6.11 -4.89 3.98
C THR A 24 -6.34 -3.46 3.55
N ALA A 25 -5.28 -2.68 3.31
CA ALA A 25 -5.41 -1.26 2.94
C ALA A 25 -6.19 -1.03 1.64
N GLY A 26 -5.96 -1.85 0.60
CA GLY A 26 -6.72 -1.78 -0.65
C GLY A 26 -8.23 -1.94 -0.43
N PRO A 27 -8.69 -3.05 0.15
CA PRO A 27 -10.10 -3.25 0.53
C PRO A 27 -10.69 -2.15 1.41
N MET A 28 -9.95 -1.70 2.45
CA MET A 28 -10.42 -0.58 3.29
C MET A 28 -10.64 0.70 2.50
N ARG A 29 -9.68 1.06 1.63
CA ARG A 29 -9.75 2.26 0.80
C ARG A 29 -10.90 2.18 -0.20
N ILE A 30 -11.06 1.05 -0.89
CA ILE A 30 -12.22 0.80 -1.78
C ILE A 30 -13.51 1.02 -1.00
N ALA A 31 -13.68 0.33 0.11
CA ALA A 31 -14.88 0.39 0.92
C ALA A 31 -15.17 1.80 1.45
N SER A 32 -14.13 2.50 1.93
CA SER A 32 -14.24 3.87 2.44
C SER A 32 -14.63 4.87 1.35
N VAL A 33 -14.01 4.79 0.16
CA VAL A 33 -14.34 5.67 -0.97
C VAL A 33 -15.76 5.37 -1.48
N CYS A 34 -16.13 4.11 -1.65
CA CYS A 34 -17.48 3.72 -2.05
C CYS A 34 -18.54 4.24 -1.06
N ARG A 35 -18.31 4.07 0.26
CA ARG A 35 -19.19 4.60 1.30
C ARG A 35 -19.35 6.13 1.20
N GLN A 36 -18.27 6.85 1.00
CA GLN A 36 -18.29 8.31 0.89
C GLN A 36 -19.02 8.77 -0.38
N LEU A 37 -18.79 8.10 -1.52
CA LEU A 37 -19.48 8.39 -2.77
C LEU A 37 -20.96 7.97 -2.74
N PHE A 38 -21.32 6.93 -1.99
CA PHE A 38 -22.70 6.55 -1.72
C PHE A 38 -23.46 7.63 -0.93
N GLY A 39 -22.80 8.26 0.03
CA GLY A 39 -23.26 9.48 0.71
C GLY A 39 -24.47 9.30 1.63
N LEU A 40 -24.93 8.07 1.87
CA LEU A 40 -26.05 7.72 2.75
C LEU A 40 -25.61 6.71 3.81
N PRO A 41 -26.32 6.59 4.94
CA PRO A 41 -26.10 5.49 5.87
C PRO A 41 -26.29 4.15 5.14
N ILE A 42 -25.39 3.19 5.38
CA ILE A 42 -25.45 1.86 4.78
C ILE A 42 -26.29 0.98 5.70
N THR A 43 -27.34 0.35 5.16
CA THR A 43 -28.14 -0.67 5.87
C THR A 43 -27.72 -2.07 5.45
N LYS A 44 -27.19 -2.22 4.24
CA LYS A 44 -26.68 -3.48 3.71
C LYS A 44 -25.51 -3.26 2.74
N ALA A 45 -24.52 -4.12 2.82
CA ALA A 45 -23.40 -4.18 1.87
C ALA A 45 -23.21 -5.61 1.37
N SER A 46 -23.10 -5.80 0.04
CA SER A 46 -22.75 -7.07 -0.58
C SER A 46 -21.38 -6.95 -1.24
N ILE A 47 -20.41 -7.72 -0.75
CA ILE A 47 -19.03 -7.77 -1.20
C ILE A 47 -18.89 -8.96 -2.16
N GLN A 48 -18.82 -8.69 -3.45
CA GLN A 48 -18.82 -9.70 -4.51
C GLN A 48 -17.43 -9.72 -5.16
N MET A 49 -16.72 -10.83 -5.01
CA MET A 49 -15.34 -10.99 -5.46
C MET A 49 -15.26 -11.93 -6.66
N SER A 50 -14.21 -11.77 -7.46
CA SER A 50 -13.93 -12.71 -8.56
C SER A 50 -13.52 -14.07 -7.98
N ASP A 51 -14.11 -15.13 -8.52
CA ASP A 51 -13.75 -16.52 -8.19
C ASP A 51 -12.39 -16.94 -8.79
N LYS A 52 -11.82 -16.11 -9.66
CA LYS A 52 -10.52 -16.29 -10.33
C LYS A 52 -9.38 -15.50 -9.66
N GLY A 53 -9.71 -14.63 -8.71
CA GLY A 53 -8.77 -13.78 -7.98
C GLY A 53 -8.18 -14.44 -6.74
N SER A 54 -7.17 -13.81 -6.14
CA SER A 54 -6.50 -14.34 -4.95
C SER A 54 -7.38 -14.30 -3.69
N PHE A 55 -8.44 -13.50 -3.66
CA PHE A 55 -9.39 -13.47 -2.56
C PHE A 55 -10.03 -14.83 -2.27
N THR A 56 -10.14 -15.72 -3.26
CA THR A 56 -10.67 -17.08 -3.08
C THR A 56 -9.97 -17.87 -1.97
N PHE A 57 -8.69 -17.61 -1.73
CA PHE A 57 -7.88 -18.27 -0.70
C PHE A 57 -7.26 -17.31 0.33
N THR A 58 -7.31 -15.99 0.09
CA THR A 58 -6.71 -15.00 1.01
C THR A 58 -7.74 -14.24 1.84
N TYR A 59 -9.01 -14.23 1.44
CA TYR A 59 -10.06 -13.36 1.98
C TYR A 59 -10.13 -13.37 3.52
N PHE A 60 -10.23 -14.54 4.12
CA PHE A 60 -10.22 -14.68 5.58
C PHE A 60 -8.80 -14.77 6.17
N GLY A 61 -7.90 -15.48 5.48
CA GLY A 61 -6.53 -15.70 5.95
C GLY A 61 -5.74 -14.41 6.12
N MET A 62 -5.94 -13.44 5.21
CA MET A 62 -5.28 -12.13 5.23
C MET A 62 -6.21 -10.98 5.68
N ARG A 63 -7.37 -11.30 6.25
CA ARG A 63 -8.31 -10.33 6.86
C ARG A 63 -8.94 -9.34 5.89
N SER A 64 -9.09 -9.70 4.62
CA SER A 64 -9.80 -8.85 3.66
C SER A 64 -11.27 -8.67 4.05
N ASP A 65 -11.88 -9.68 4.69
CA ASP A 65 -13.21 -9.64 5.26
C ASP A 65 -13.37 -8.49 6.27
N LEU A 66 -12.49 -8.43 7.26
CA LEU A 66 -12.46 -7.34 8.24
C LEU A 66 -12.17 -6.00 7.58
N ALA A 67 -11.25 -5.98 6.61
CA ALA A 67 -10.81 -4.77 5.95
C ALA A 67 -11.95 -4.06 5.18
N PHE A 68 -12.74 -4.81 4.42
CA PHE A 68 -13.91 -4.24 3.75
C PHE A 68 -14.91 -3.68 4.76
N VAL A 69 -15.26 -4.44 5.79
CA VAL A 69 -16.25 -4.01 6.80
C VAL A 69 -15.75 -2.77 7.53
N PHE A 70 -14.48 -2.74 7.94
CA PHE A 70 -13.87 -1.62 8.63
C PHE A 70 -13.91 -0.32 7.81
N GLY A 71 -13.58 -0.40 6.52
CA GLY A 71 -13.71 0.72 5.58
C GLY A 71 -15.16 1.17 5.36
N LEU A 72 -16.12 0.25 5.29
CA LEU A 72 -17.56 0.56 5.20
C LEU A 72 -18.09 1.28 6.45
N LEU A 73 -17.52 1.01 7.61
CA LEU A 73 -17.86 1.70 8.86
C LEU A 73 -17.25 3.11 8.95
N GLY A 74 -16.33 3.45 8.07
CA GLY A 74 -15.74 4.77 7.96
C GLY A 74 -14.38 4.91 8.63
N HIS A 75 -13.77 3.82 9.04
CA HIS A 75 -12.42 3.80 9.57
C HIS A 75 -11.37 3.90 8.47
N ALA A 76 -10.21 4.47 8.82
CA ALA A 76 -9.03 4.53 7.96
C ALA A 76 -8.06 3.38 8.27
N PRO A 77 -7.19 2.99 7.33
CA PRO A 77 -6.08 2.10 7.63
C PRO A 77 -5.24 2.65 8.80
N GLY A 78 -5.02 1.82 9.82
CA GLY A 78 -4.29 2.22 11.03
C GLY A 78 -5.14 2.69 12.21
N ASP A 79 -6.46 2.88 12.02
CA ASP A 79 -7.36 3.15 13.13
C ASP A 79 -7.48 1.94 14.07
N PRO A 80 -7.76 2.15 15.37
CA PRO A 80 -7.99 1.06 16.32
C PRO A 80 -9.32 0.34 16.08
N GLY A 81 -9.48 -0.87 16.61
CA GLY A 81 -10.75 -1.62 16.55
C GLY A 81 -10.92 -2.49 15.30
N PHE A 82 -9.86 -2.71 14.54
CA PHE A 82 -9.90 -3.50 13.31
C PHE A 82 -10.54 -4.89 13.48
N PHE A 83 -10.27 -5.57 14.59
CA PHE A 83 -10.82 -6.90 14.87
C PHE A 83 -12.28 -6.90 15.29
N ASP A 84 -12.80 -5.75 15.72
CA ASP A 84 -14.17 -5.58 16.21
C ASP A 84 -15.14 -5.15 15.08
N ALA A 85 -14.67 -5.07 13.83
CA ALA A 85 -15.41 -4.51 12.70
C ALA A 85 -16.79 -5.16 12.48
N TYR A 86 -16.91 -6.49 12.63
CA TYR A 86 -18.21 -7.16 12.48
C TYR A 86 -19.15 -6.88 13.65
N ASP A 87 -18.65 -6.81 14.87
CA ASP A 87 -19.45 -6.47 16.04
C ASP A 87 -19.98 -5.03 15.93
N GLU A 88 -19.12 -4.10 15.51
CA GLU A 88 -19.50 -2.72 15.24
C GLU A 88 -20.55 -2.62 14.10
N ALA A 89 -20.39 -3.38 13.01
CA ALA A 89 -21.36 -3.42 11.92
C ALA A 89 -22.73 -3.89 12.42
N LYS A 90 -22.76 -4.94 13.25
CA LYS A 90 -23.97 -5.47 13.86
C LYS A 90 -24.62 -4.45 14.80
N GLU A 91 -23.85 -3.77 15.64
CA GLU A 91 -24.34 -2.70 16.53
C GLU A 91 -24.95 -1.53 15.75
N LYS A 92 -24.37 -1.19 14.60
CA LYS A 92 -24.87 -0.15 13.69
C LYS A 92 -26.02 -0.61 12.78
N GLY A 93 -26.41 -1.88 12.84
CA GLY A 93 -27.48 -2.44 12.01
C GLY A 93 -27.11 -2.57 10.53
N VAL A 94 -25.82 -2.74 10.20
CA VAL A 94 -25.34 -2.93 8.84
C VAL A 94 -25.24 -4.42 8.52
N GLY A 95 -26.09 -4.89 7.61
CA GLY A 95 -26.02 -6.26 7.08
C GLY A 95 -24.84 -6.42 6.11
N ILE A 96 -23.99 -7.42 6.34
CA ILE A 96 -22.84 -7.73 5.49
C ILE A 96 -23.03 -9.09 4.82
N GLU A 97 -22.95 -9.11 3.49
CA GLU A 97 -22.95 -10.32 2.68
C GLU A 97 -21.68 -10.36 1.82
N TYR A 98 -21.18 -11.55 1.54
CA TYR A 98 -20.05 -11.74 0.61
C TYR A 98 -20.25 -12.97 -0.25
N GLY A 99 -19.54 -13.02 -1.39
CA GLY A 99 -19.56 -14.18 -2.29
C GLY A 99 -18.53 -14.07 -3.41
N PHE A 100 -18.30 -15.22 -4.07
CA PHE A 100 -17.42 -15.35 -5.21
C PHE A 100 -18.24 -15.57 -6.49
N TYR A 101 -17.89 -14.87 -7.57
CA TYR A 101 -18.71 -14.77 -8.78
C TYR A 101 -17.87 -14.99 -10.04
N GLU A 102 -18.34 -15.86 -10.92
CA GLU A 102 -17.69 -16.21 -12.20
C GLU A 102 -17.75 -15.08 -13.26
N ASP A 103 -18.73 -14.19 -13.16
CA ASP A 103 -18.95 -13.09 -14.09
C ASP A 103 -17.98 -11.90 -13.88
N LEU A 104 -17.20 -11.94 -12.80
CA LEU A 104 -16.21 -10.90 -12.51
C LEU A 104 -14.85 -11.19 -13.17
N PRO A 105 -14.10 -10.13 -13.57
CA PRO A 105 -12.78 -10.27 -14.18
C PRO A 105 -11.77 -10.98 -13.28
N ALA A 106 -10.84 -11.73 -13.88
CA ALA A 106 -9.69 -12.33 -13.20
C ALA A 106 -8.54 -11.35 -12.99
N GLU A 107 -8.43 -10.38 -13.87
CA GLU A 107 -7.36 -9.38 -13.94
C GLU A 107 -7.96 -7.98 -14.16
N PRO A 108 -7.31 -6.91 -13.69
CA PRO A 108 -6.07 -6.89 -12.91
C PRO A 108 -6.36 -6.94 -11.40
N GLY A 109 -5.49 -7.64 -10.66
CA GLY A 109 -5.50 -7.66 -9.19
C GLY A 109 -6.69 -8.39 -8.55
N GLU A 110 -7.03 -8.02 -7.34
CA GLU A 110 -8.17 -8.53 -6.59
C GLU A 110 -9.43 -7.72 -6.92
N TYR A 111 -10.20 -8.21 -7.89
CA TYR A 111 -11.40 -7.53 -8.38
C TYR A 111 -12.59 -7.70 -7.45
N VAL A 112 -13.34 -6.62 -7.23
CA VAL A 112 -14.52 -6.59 -6.38
C VAL A 112 -15.65 -5.76 -7.00
N ARG A 113 -16.87 -6.26 -6.85
CA ARG A 113 -18.11 -5.51 -7.06
C ARG A 113 -18.78 -5.31 -5.70
N LEU A 114 -18.81 -4.07 -5.23
CA LEU A 114 -19.38 -3.68 -3.95
C LEU A 114 -20.76 -3.06 -4.19
N VAL A 115 -21.79 -3.68 -3.60
CA VAL A 115 -23.16 -3.19 -3.70
C VAL A 115 -23.58 -2.65 -2.34
N LEU A 116 -23.90 -1.34 -2.30
CA LEU A 116 -24.33 -0.64 -1.08
C LEU A 116 -25.82 -0.29 -1.18
N GLU A 117 -26.54 -0.52 -0.08
CA GLU A 117 -27.97 -0.27 0.01
C GLU A 117 -28.31 0.57 1.25
N ASN A 118 -29.26 1.48 1.07
CA ASN A 118 -29.97 2.15 2.16
C ASN A 118 -31.45 1.85 1.97
N ALA A 119 -32.03 1.02 2.86
CA ALA A 119 -33.42 0.57 2.76
C ALA A 119 -34.39 1.72 3.02
N ASP A 120 -34.07 2.67 3.91
CA ASP A 120 -34.94 3.78 4.27
C ASP A 120 -35.13 4.78 3.13
N ALA A 121 -34.10 4.96 2.32
CA ALA A 121 -34.09 5.86 1.16
C ALA A 121 -34.42 5.12 -0.16
N ASP A 122 -34.66 3.83 -0.13
CA ASP A 122 -34.81 2.97 -1.32
C ASP A 122 -33.69 3.19 -2.33
N ARG A 123 -32.44 3.23 -1.82
CA ARG A 123 -31.25 3.54 -2.61
C ARG A 123 -30.30 2.36 -2.64
N LYS A 124 -29.86 2.05 -3.86
CA LYS A 124 -28.87 1.04 -4.15
C LYS A 124 -27.86 1.57 -5.14
N MET A 125 -26.57 1.33 -4.90
CA MET A 125 -25.49 1.66 -5.83
C MET A 125 -24.48 0.53 -5.92
N THR A 126 -23.95 0.33 -7.12
CA THR A 126 -22.96 -0.70 -7.44
C THR A 126 -21.65 -0.06 -7.86
N PHE A 127 -20.58 -0.43 -7.18
CA PHE A 127 -19.21 0.03 -7.45
C PHE A 127 -18.38 -1.16 -7.91
N CYS A 128 -17.60 -1.00 -8.97
CA CYS A 128 -16.67 -2.01 -9.45
C CYS A 128 -15.24 -1.47 -9.46
N GLY A 129 -14.30 -2.30 -9.07
CA GLY A 129 -12.89 -1.93 -9.02
C GLY A 129 -12.02 -3.05 -8.52
N ALA A 130 -10.76 -2.75 -8.24
CA ALA A 130 -9.80 -3.74 -7.75
C ALA A 130 -8.78 -3.16 -6.78
N SER A 131 -8.30 -4.01 -5.86
CA SER A 131 -7.07 -3.78 -5.12
C SER A 131 -5.89 -4.24 -5.96
N VAL A 132 -4.84 -3.42 -6.07
CA VAL A 132 -3.77 -3.62 -7.07
C VAL A 132 -2.36 -3.77 -6.50
N GLY A 133 -2.23 -3.94 -5.20
CA GLY A 133 -0.93 -4.08 -4.51
C GLY A 133 -0.44 -2.78 -3.89
N GLY A 134 0.48 -2.90 -2.92
CA GLY A 134 0.97 -1.74 -2.17
C GLY A 134 -0.10 -0.96 -1.39
N GLY A 135 -1.31 -1.50 -1.26
CA GLY A 135 -2.48 -0.78 -0.73
C GLY A 135 -3.13 0.18 -1.73
N GLY A 136 -2.68 0.16 -2.99
CA GLY A 136 -3.32 0.85 -4.10
C GLY A 136 -4.62 0.17 -4.52
N PHE A 137 -5.49 0.95 -5.12
CA PHE A 137 -6.77 0.48 -5.68
C PHE A 137 -7.19 1.36 -6.84
N TYR A 138 -8.18 0.89 -7.59
CA TYR A 138 -8.97 1.76 -8.46
C TYR A 138 -10.44 1.35 -8.46
N LEU A 139 -11.30 2.31 -8.71
CA LEU A 139 -12.68 2.09 -9.13
C LEU A 139 -12.77 2.36 -10.62
N GLU A 140 -13.42 1.45 -11.35
CA GLU A 140 -13.60 1.56 -12.81
C GLU A 140 -15.02 1.90 -13.21
N SER A 141 -15.99 1.70 -12.32
CA SER A 141 -17.39 2.09 -12.61
C SER A 141 -18.23 2.27 -11.35
N ILE A 142 -19.26 3.13 -11.48
CA ILE A 142 -20.36 3.28 -10.52
C ILE A 142 -21.68 3.15 -11.29
N ASP A 143 -22.53 2.20 -10.90
CA ASP A 143 -23.82 1.91 -11.56
C ASP A 143 -23.70 1.74 -13.08
N GLY A 144 -22.61 1.13 -13.53
CA GLY A 144 -22.31 0.93 -14.96
C GLY A 144 -21.82 2.18 -15.71
N CYS A 145 -21.69 3.33 -15.05
CA CYS A 145 -21.00 4.47 -15.62
C CYS A 145 -19.49 4.28 -15.46
N PRO A 146 -18.69 4.27 -16.52
CA PRO A 146 -17.25 4.19 -16.42
C PRO A 146 -16.68 5.36 -15.61
N MET A 147 -15.71 5.08 -14.76
CA MET A 147 -14.91 6.09 -14.08
C MET A 147 -13.49 5.56 -13.87
N HIS A 148 -12.60 6.41 -13.39
CA HIS A 148 -11.27 5.95 -13.01
C HIS A 148 -10.76 6.78 -11.84
N THR A 149 -10.84 6.21 -10.63
CA THR A 149 -10.22 6.82 -9.45
C THR A 149 -9.39 5.83 -8.68
N GLY A 150 -8.20 6.28 -8.22
CA GLY A 150 -7.36 5.60 -7.26
C GLY A 150 -7.36 6.30 -5.90
N GLY A 151 -8.26 7.25 -5.67
CA GLY A 151 -8.37 7.97 -4.40
C GLY A 151 -7.24 8.97 -4.14
N TYR A 152 -6.60 9.51 -5.17
CA TYR A 152 -5.51 10.49 -5.04
C TYR A 152 -5.99 11.94 -4.87
N HIS A 153 -7.26 12.22 -5.18
CA HIS A 153 -7.85 13.56 -5.16
C HIS A 153 -9.10 13.59 -4.30
N HIS A 154 -9.54 14.80 -3.97
CA HIS A 154 -10.91 15.02 -3.55
C HIS A 154 -11.81 14.77 -4.75
N GLU A 155 -12.77 13.89 -4.64
CA GLU A 155 -13.59 13.43 -5.74
C GLU A 155 -15.06 13.75 -5.52
N VAL A 156 -15.64 14.47 -6.48
CA VAL A 156 -17.08 14.79 -6.50
C VAL A 156 -17.70 14.07 -7.69
N VAL A 157 -18.74 13.28 -7.41
CA VAL A 157 -19.53 12.60 -8.44
C VAL A 157 -20.94 13.16 -8.48
N LEU A 158 -21.39 13.51 -9.70
CA LEU A 158 -22.72 14.02 -9.95
C LEU A 158 -23.41 13.11 -10.97
N PHE A 159 -24.56 12.57 -10.62
CA PHE A 159 -25.38 11.77 -11.56
C PHE A 159 -26.57 12.57 -12.03
N THR A 160 -26.83 12.52 -13.35
CA THR A 160 -27.99 13.16 -13.98
C THR A 160 -28.69 12.18 -14.91
N ASP A 161 -29.87 12.57 -15.40
CA ASP A 161 -30.48 11.92 -16.55
C ASP A 161 -29.61 12.08 -17.79
N PRO A 162 -29.72 11.17 -18.78
CA PRO A 162 -29.11 11.37 -20.10
C PRO A 162 -29.49 12.73 -20.68
N ALA A 163 -28.50 13.46 -21.17
CA ALA A 163 -28.71 14.82 -21.63
C ALA A 163 -27.97 15.07 -22.95
N GLY A 164 -28.58 15.89 -23.81
CA GLY A 164 -27.93 16.38 -25.04
C GLY A 164 -26.80 17.37 -24.74
N GLU A 165 -26.01 17.71 -25.78
CA GLU A 165 -24.78 18.53 -25.67
C GLU A 165 -24.98 19.88 -24.98
N VAL A 166 -26.09 20.58 -25.22
CA VAL A 166 -26.37 21.88 -24.59
C VAL A 166 -26.46 21.75 -23.07
N ARG A 167 -27.23 20.79 -22.59
CA ARG A 167 -27.37 20.54 -21.14
C ARG A 167 -26.05 20.07 -20.49
N ARG A 168 -25.26 19.28 -21.22
CA ARG A 168 -23.92 18.85 -20.74
C ARG A 168 -23.01 20.08 -20.61
N HIS A 169 -23.04 20.98 -21.58
CA HIS A 169 -22.25 22.21 -21.50
C HIS A 169 -22.67 23.12 -20.34
N ASP A 170 -23.97 23.29 -20.13
CA ASP A 170 -24.48 24.08 -18.99
C ASP A 170 -24.08 23.46 -17.65
N MET A 171 -24.11 22.12 -17.52
CA MET A 171 -23.66 21.40 -16.34
C MET A 171 -22.15 21.63 -16.09
N VAL A 172 -21.30 21.47 -17.10
CA VAL A 172 -19.85 21.73 -16.97
C VAL A 172 -19.59 23.17 -16.56
N LYS A 173 -20.34 24.13 -17.10
CA LYS A 173 -20.22 25.53 -16.72
C LYS A 173 -20.60 25.76 -15.25
N ALA A 174 -21.66 25.12 -14.78
CA ALA A 174 -22.06 25.16 -13.36
C ALA A 174 -20.98 24.54 -12.47
N ILE A 175 -20.45 23.37 -12.85
CA ILE A 175 -19.35 22.70 -12.14
C ILE A 175 -18.12 23.63 -12.05
N LEU A 176 -17.68 24.20 -13.17
CA LEU A 176 -16.53 25.14 -13.18
C LEU A 176 -16.76 26.37 -12.33
N THR A 177 -18.00 26.88 -12.30
CA THR A 177 -18.36 28.03 -11.46
C THR A 177 -18.21 27.71 -9.97
N ILE A 178 -18.53 26.49 -9.54
CA ILE A 178 -18.45 26.03 -8.15
C ILE A 178 -17.03 25.59 -7.81
N ALA A 179 -16.43 24.75 -8.65
CA ALA A 179 -15.12 24.16 -8.42
C ALA A 179 -13.96 25.15 -8.57
N GLY A 180 -14.15 26.16 -9.44
CA GLY A 180 -13.08 27.06 -9.86
C GLY A 180 -12.17 26.39 -10.89
N ASP A 181 -11.07 25.81 -10.42
CA ASP A 181 -10.06 25.18 -11.28
C ASP A 181 -9.84 23.70 -10.85
N PRO A 182 -10.72 22.78 -11.27
CA PRO A 182 -10.56 21.35 -10.98
C PRO A 182 -9.38 20.76 -11.76
N GLU A 183 -8.75 19.71 -11.22
CA GLU A 183 -7.70 18.96 -11.92
C GLU A 183 -8.26 18.22 -13.15
N GLU A 184 -9.48 17.71 -13.03
CA GLU A 184 -10.13 16.97 -14.11
C GLU A 184 -11.66 17.03 -13.98
N ILE A 185 -12.35 17.10 -15.10
CA ILE A 185 -13.78 16.82 -15.23
C ILE A 185 -13.94 15.79 -16.33
N ARG A 186 -14.51 14.64 -16.01
CA ARG A 186 -14.90 13.61 -16.98
C ARG A 186 -16.40 13.48 -17.04
N ILE A 187 -16.94 13.32 -18.25
CA ILE A 187 -18.34 13.00 -18.47
C ILE A 187 -18.40 11.58 -19.00
N CYS A 188 -19.03 10.70 -18.23
CA CYS A 188 -19.13 9.29 -18.55
C CYS A 188 -20.58 8.88 -18.75
N GLU A 189 -20.85 8.11 -19.80
CA GLU A 189 -22.19 7.63 -20.11
C GLU A 189 -22.39 6.24 -19.53
N GLY A 190 -23.44 6.09 -18.72
CA GLY A 190 -23.95 4.82 -18.25
C GLY A 190 -25.19 4.37 -19.00
N PRO A 191 -25.76 3.23 -18.62
CA PRO A 191 -26.92 2.66 -19.31
C PRO A 191 -28.17 3.57 -19.33
N ASP A 192 -28.40 4.35 -18.28
CA ASP A 192 -29.60 5.18 -18.10
C ASP A 192 -29.32 6.56 -17.47
N ARG A 193 -28.02 6.94 -17.37
CA ARG A 193 -27.58 8.15 -16.66
C ARG A 193 -26.24 8.67 -17.18
N LEU A 194 -25.91 9.91 -16.81
CA LEU A 194 -24.59 10.49 -16.98
C LEU A 194 -23.92 10.64 -15.63
N LEU A 195 -22.63 10.37 -15.58
CA LEU A 195 -21.73 10.64 -14.47
C LEU A 195 -20.80 11.79 -14.84
N TYR A 196 -20.77 12.83 -14.02
CA TYR A 196 -19.71 13.83 -14.01
C TYR A 196 -18.76 13.48 -12.86
N ASP A 197 -17.55 13.07 -13.21
CA ASP A 197 -16.46 12.74 -12.29
C ASP A 197 -15.52 13.95 -12.23
N ILE A 198 -15.40 14.56 -11.06
CA ILE A 198 -14.70 15.83 -10.85
C ILE A 198 -13.61 15.60 -9.80
N LYS A 199 -12.36 15.89 -10.18
CA LYS A 199 -11.19 15.76 -9.29
C LYS A 199 -10.68 17.12 -8.88
N LEU A 200 -10.50 17.31 -7.58
CA LEU A 200 -10.01 18.55 -6.99
C LEU A 200 -8.72 18.28 -6.22
N ALA A 201 -7.72 19.14 -6.39
CA ALA A 201 -6.49 19.09 -5.60
C ALA A 201 -6.71 19.60 -4.17
N ASP A 202 -7.52 20.63 -4.02
CA ASP A 202 -7.82 21.21 -2.74
C ASP A 202 -9.17 20.72 -2.20
N ALA A 203 -9.27 20.63 -0.87
CA ALA A 203 -10.52 20.23 -0.23
C ALA A 203 -11.63 21.25 -0.55
N PRO A 204 -12.77 20.81 -1.10
CA PRO A 204 -13.89 21.72 -1.34
C PRO A 204 -14.45 22.23 0.00
N THR A 205 -14.81 23.50 0.02
CA THR A 205 -15.47 24.12 1.17
C THR A 205 -16.89 23.57 1.35
N GLU A 206 -17.45 23.77 2.55
CA GLU A 206 -18.85 23.38 2.82
C GLU A 206 -19.82 24.10 1.88
N GLU A 207 -19.54 25.37 1.53
CA GLU A 207 -20.32 26.15 0.59
C GLU A 207 -20.28 25.56 -0.82
N GLN A 208 -19.10 25.12 -1.28
CA GLN A 208 -18.94 24.45 -2.56
C GLN A 208 -19.67 23.11 -2.60
N LEU A 209 -19.55 22.30 -1.52
CA LEU A 209 -20.28 21.03 -1.42
C LEU A 209 -21.79 21.25 -1.42
N ALA A 210 -22.28 22.28 -0.71
CA ALA A 210 -23.70 22.65 -0.73
C ALA A 210 -24.15 23.12 -2.12
N ALA A 211 -23.31 23.92 -2.80
CA ALA A 211 -23.61 24.37 -4.17
C ALA A 211 -23.68 23.21 -5.16
N PHE A 212 -22.76 22.23 -5.09
CA PHE A 212 -22.83 21.01 -5.91
C PHE A 212 -24.13 20.23 -5.66
N LYS A 213 -24.53 20.03 -4.38
CA LYS A 213 -25.78 19.34 -4.03
C LYS A 213 -27.04 20.01 -4.56
N ASN A 214 -27.00 21.33 -4.73
CA ASN A 214 -28.16 22.12 -5.18
C ASN A 214 -28.19 22.34 -6.70
N ILE A 215 -27.30 21.73 -7.49
CA ILE A 215 -27.40 21.79 -8.94
C ILE A 215 -28.70 21.15 -9.41
N GLU A 216 -29.46 21.84 -10.24
CA GLU A 216 -30.74 21.38 -10.76
C GLU A 216 -30.59 20.13 -11.65
N GLY A 217 -31.46 19.14 -11.45
CA GLY A 217 -31.50 17.91 -12.25
C GLY A 217 -30.54 16.81 -11.80
N LEU A 218 -29.97 16.91 -10.59
CA LEU A 218 -29.18 15.84 -10.01
C LEU A 218 -30.07 14.67 -9.56
N ARG A 219 -29.65 13.46 -9.91
CA ARG A 219 -30.16 12.20 -9.34
C ARG A 219 -29.41 11.79 -8.09
N HIS A 220 -28.10 12.10 -8.05
CA HIS A 220 -27.23 11.77 -6.92
C HIS A 220 -26.02 12.70 -6.89
N PHE A 221 -25.54 12.96 -5.67
CA PHE A 221 -24.31 13.64 -5.34
C PHE A 221 -23.51 12.76 -4.39
N GLY A 222 -22.24 12.54 -4.71
CA GLY A 222 -21.27 11.89 -3.83
C GLY A 222 -20.00 12.72 -3.72
N TYR A 223 -19.35 12.65 -2.57
CA TYR A 223 -18.06 13.28 -2.32
C TYR A 223 -17.18 12.34 -1.52
N ALA A 224 -15.95 12.10 -1.99
CA ALA A 224 -14.94 11.34 -1.28
C ALA A 224 -13.70 12.19 -1.04
N LYS A 225 -13.15 12.06 0.17
CA LYS A 225 -11.83 12.59 0.51
C LYS A 225 -10.75 11.69 -0.10
N PRO A 226 -9.53 12.22 -0.33
CA PRO A 226 -8.40 11.40 -0.76
C PRO A 226 -8.17 10.22 0.19
N ALA A 227 -7.89 9.06 -0.39
CA ALA A 227 -7.51 7.85 0.35
C ALA A 227 -6.01 7.78 0.64
N HIS A 228 -5.25 8.71 0.08
CA HIS A 228 -3.81 8.86 0.22
C HIS A 228 -3.45 10.08 1.07
N ALA A 229 -2.24 10.07 1.64
CA ALA A 229 -1.80 11.13 2.55
C ALA A 229 -1.50 12.44 1.81
N VAL A 230 -0.98 12.34 0.59
CA VAL A 230 -0.57 13.48 -0.24
C VAL A 230 -1.46 13.56 -1.47
N VAL A 231 -2.01 14.74 -1.71
CA VAL A 231 -2.70 15.08 -2.96
C VAL A 231 -1.71 15.75 -3.89
N THR A 232 -1.42 15.09 -5.01
CA THR A 232 -0.55 15.63 -6.07
C THR A 232 -1.38 16.40 -7.09
N SER A 233 -0.75 17.33 -7.82
CA SER A 233 -1.41 18.17 -8.83
C SER A 233 -0.44 18.48 -9.95
N ASP A 234 -0.93 18.51 -11.19
CA ASP A 234 -0.13 18.95 -12.34
C ASP A 234 0.37 20.41 -12.21
N ARG A 235 -0.24 21.18 -11.30
CA ARG A 235 0.16 22.55 -10.96
C ARG A 235 1.33 22.63 -9.98
N ARG A 236 1.70 21.50 -9.37
CA ARG A 236 2.83 21.35 -8.44
C ARG A 236 3.79 20.30 -9.00
N PRO A 237 4.58 20.65 -10.03
CA PRO A 237 5.52 19.71 -10.63
C PRO A 237 6.64 19.38 -9.62
N PRO A 238 7.18 18.17 -9.67
CA PRO A 238 8.34 17.80 -8.87
C PRO A 238 9.58 18.62 -9.27
N VAL A 239 10.48 18.85 -8.32
CA VAL A 239 11.76 19.54 -8.58
C VAL A 239 12.70 18.72 -9.47
N PHE A 240 12.47 17.41 -9.57
CA PHE A 240 13.12 16.48 -10.50
C PHE A 240 12.19 15.25 -10.67
N GLU A 241 12.22 14.62 -11.85
CA GLU A 241 11.36 13.46 -12.15
C GLU A 241 12.18 12.15 -12.25
N THR A 242 13.47 12.24 -12.59
CA THR A 242 14.32 11.10 -12.87
C THR A 242 15.51 11.01 -11.90
N PRO A 243 16.12 9.82 -11.74
CA PRO A 243 17.36 9.68 -10.97
C PRO A 243 18.48 10.60 -11.47
N SER A 244 18.60 10.81 -12.78
CA SER A 244 19.60 11.72 -13.37
C SER A 244 19.36 13.17 -12.95
N GLU A 245 18.13 13.65 -13.08
CA GLU A 245 17.75 15.01 -12.66
C GLU A 245 17.95 15.23 -11.16
N LEU A 246 17.72 14.21 -10.32
CA LEU A 246 18.05 14.28 -8.90
C LEU A 246 19.55 14.50 -8.68
N LEU A 247 20.42 13.78 -9.41
CA LEU A 247 21.87 13.96 -9.31
C LEU A 247 22.29 15.38 -9.69
N ASP A 248 21.78 15.90 -10.81
CA ASP A 248 22.03 17.27 -11.25
C ASP A 248 21.54 18.29 -10.20
N TRP A 249 20.35 18.09 -9.65
CA TRP A 249 19.80 18.95 -8.59
C TRP A 249 20.66 18.93 -7.33
N CYS A 250 21.14 17.76 -6.90
CA CYS A 250 22.03 17.64 -5.74
C CYS A 250 23.40 18.32 -5.99
N GLU A 251 23.95 18.17 -7.20
CA GLU A 251 25.22 18.82 -7.58
C GLU A 251 25.08 20.35 -7.57
N GLU A 252 24.01 20.88 -8.16
CA GLU A 252 23.75 22.32 -8.22
C GLU A 252 23.44 22.93 -6.84
N SER A 253 22.67 22.24 -6.01
CA SER A 253 22.25 22.74 -4.70
C SER A 253 23.25 22.48 -3.57
N GLY A 254 24.17 21.54 -3.75
CA GLY A 254 25.06 21.04 -2.70
C GLY A 254 24.36 20.27 -1.59
N LYS A 255 23.14 19.76 -1.83
CA LYS A 255 22.29 19.08 -0.88
C LYS A 255 22.50 17.56 -0.90
N SER A 256 22.22 16.91 0.24
CA SER A 256 22.28 15.46 0.38
C SER A 256 21.10 14.75 -0.28
N PHE A 257 21.17 13.42 -0.37
CA PHE A 257 20.09 12.59 -0.88
C PHE A 257 18.82 12.66 0.01
N SER A 258 18.97 12.75 1.33
CA SER A 258 17.83 12.95 2.24
C SER A 258 17.24 14.36 2.16
N ASP A 259 18.05 15.39 1.89
CA ASP A 259 17.53 16.75 1.64
C ASP A 259 16.76 16.80 0.31
N ALA A 260 17.21 16.08 -0.71
CA ALA A 260 16.49 15.93 -1.97
C ALA A 260 15.11 15.29 -1.76
N ALA A 261 15.01 14.30 -0.87
CA ALA A 261 13.71 13.70 -0.49
C ALA A 261 12.73 14.74 0.06
N VAL A 262 13.21 15.59 0.98
CA VAL A 262 12.38 16.68 1.56
C VAL A 262 11.97 17.67 0.48
N ALA A 263 12.90 18.14 -0.35
CA ALA A 263 12.62 19.10 -1.41
C ALA A 263 11.60 18.56 -2.44
N TYR A 264 11.77 17.29 -2.83
CA TYR A 264 10.84 16.60 -3.72
C TYR A 264 9.43 16.58 -3.15
N GLU A 265 9.28 16.09 -1.92
CA GLU A 265 7.96 15.96 -1.29
C GLU A 265 7.30 17.31 -1.06
N CYS A 266 8.05 18.34 -0.65
CA CYS A 266 7.54 19.72 -0.54
C CYS A 266 7.00 20.23 -1.88
N SER A 267 7.69 19.95 -2.99
CA SER A 267 7.30 20.48 -4.31
C SER A 267 5.97 19.90 -4.80
N ILE A 268 5.74 18.59 -4.61
CA ILE A 268 4.55 17.90 -5.11
C ILE A 268 3.35 18.01 -4.19
N SER A 269 3.59 18.04 -2.86
CA SER A 269 2.52 18.11 -1.85
C SER A 269 2.07 19.53 -1.54
N GLY A 270 2.97 20.51 -1.73
CA GLY A 270 2.78 21.86 -1.22
C GLY A 270 2.98 21.98 0.30
N TRP A 271 3.50 20.94 0.95
CA TRP A 271 3.80 20.95 2.38
C TRP A 271 5.09 21.73 2.68
N SER A 272 5.20 22.25 3.89
CA SER A 272 6.46 22.78 4.40
C SER A 272 7.43 21.66 4.77
N GLU A 273 8.72 21.96 4.86
CA GLU A 273 9.74 21.03 5.35
C GLU A 273 9.37 20.45 6.73
N GLU A 274 8.84 21.28 7.64
CA GLU A 274 8.38 20.85 8.95
C GLU A 274 7.25 19.80 8.86
N GLN A 275 6.30 19.97 7.94
CA GLN A 275 5.21 19.03 7.72
C GLN A 275 5.72 17.70 7.15
N VAL A 276 6.68 17.75 6.21
CA VAL A 276 7.32 16.54 5.65
C VAL A 276 8.07 15.77 6.74
N LEU A 277 8.89 16.48 7.55
CA LEU A 277 9.62 15.88 8.65
C LEU A 277 8.69 15.29 9.71
N SER A 278 7.66 16.04 10.11
CA SER A 278 6.65 15.57 11.09
C SER A 278 5.91 14.31 10.61
N GLN A 279 5.60 14.22 9.31
CA GLN A 279 5.00 13.02 8.74
C GLN A 279 5.97 11.82 8.80
N ALA A 280 7.24 12.02 8.45
CA ALA A 280 8.25 10.96 8.55
C ALA A 280 8.49 10.51 10.00
N GLU A 281 8.50 11.45 10.95
CA GLU A 281 8.57 11.16 12.39
C GLU A 281 7.40 10.30 12.87
N ARG A 282 6.19 10.65 12.46
CA ARG A 282 4.98 9.87 12.78
C ARG A 282 5.06 8.45 12.24
N LEU A 283 5.56 8.27 11.02
CA LEU A 283 5.77 6.92 10.46
C LEU A 283 6.84 6.16 11.24
N TRP A 284 7.90 6.83 11.66
CA TRP A 284 8.94 6.21 12.48
C TRP A 284 8.39 5.74 13.84
N ASP A 285 7.47 6.49 14.46
CA ASP A 285 6.78 6.05 15.69
C ASP A 285 5.97 4.76 15.49
N VAL A 286 5.24 4.66 14.38
CA VAL A 286 4.50 3.44 14.04
C VAL A 286 5.46 2.27 13.82
N ILE A 287 6.61 2.49 13.19
CA ILE A 287 7.64 1.48 12.97
C ILE A 287 8.16 0.95 14.32
N LEU A 288 8.55 1.85 15.23
CA LEU A 288 9.06 1.46 16.55
C LEU A 288 7.99 0.74 17.40
N GLU A 289 6.73 1.16 17.30
CA GLU A 289 5.64 0.46 17.99
C GLU A 289 5.39 -0.94 17.36
N SER A 290 5.55 -1.08 16.06
CA SER A 290 5.47 -2.37 15.36
C SER A 290 6.55 -3.34 15.84
N GLU A 291 7.80 -2.88 15.94
CA GLU A 291 8.92 -3.64 16.48
C GLU A 291 8.63 -4.11 17.91
N LYS A 292 8.30 -3.17 18.79
CA LYS A 292 8.01 -3.44 20.19
C LYS A 292 6.89 -4.47 20.38
N ASN A 293 5.85 -4.37 19.56
CA ASN A 293 4.72 -5.29 19.63
C ASN A 293 5.07 -6.68 19.09
N GLY A 294 5.94 -6.78 18.08
CA GLY A 294 6.41 -8.06 17.56
C GLY A 294 7.24 -8.87 18.55
N TYR A 295 7.87 -8.22 19.53
CA TYR A 295 8.59 -8.92 20.62
C TYR A 295 7.69 -9.33 21.80
N ARG A 296 6.37 -9.05 21.76
CA ARG A 296 5.47 -9.47 22.84
C ARG A 296 5.20 -10.98 22.77
N GLU A 297 5.17 -11.63 23.94
CA GLU A 297 4.67 -12.99 24.06
C GLU A 297 3.17 -13.02 23.71
N GLY A 298 2.73 -14.06 23.00
CA GLY A 298 1.32 -14.23 22.63
C GLY A 298 0.91 -13.53 21.35
N ASN A 299 1.83 -12.96 20.59
CA ASN A 299 1.58 -12.56 19.19
C ASN A 299 1.33 -13.82 18.39
N ASP A 300 0.14 -14.30 18.52
CA ASP A 300 -0.18 -15.42 17.86
C ASP A 300 -1.05 -15.58 17.05
N LEU A 301 -1.63 -15.85 16.54
CA LEU A 301 -2.87 -16.49 16.36
C LEU A 301 -3.05 -17.44 15.19
N ARG A 302 -2.27 -17.56 14.26
CA ARG A 302 -2.42 -18.46 13.11
C ARG A 302 -1.11 -18.60 12.34
N GLN A 303 -0.01 -18.51 13.06
CA GLN A 303 1.29 -18.53 12.42
C GLN A 303 1.79 -19.97 12.26
N LEU A 304 2.22 -20.31 11.04
CA LEU A 304 2.83 -21.60 10.75
C LEU A 304 4.11 -21.84 11.56
N LEU A 305 4.88 -20.76 11.78
CA LEU A 305 6.15 -20.80 12.50
C LEU A 305 6.01 -20.53 14.00
N GLY A 306 4.87 -19.96 14.41
CA GLY A 306 4.70 -19.40 15.76
C GLY A 306 5.63 -18.21 16.03
N PRO A 307 5.44 -17.47 17.15
CA PRO A 307 6.24 -16.30 17.50
C PRO A 307 7.67 -16.71 17.84
N LYS A 308 8.64 -16.19 17.10
CA LYS A 308 10.08 -16.49 17.24
C LYS A 308 10.95 -15.26 17.46
N ALA A 309 10.41 -14.05 17.22
CA ALA A 309 11.18 -12.82 17.30
C ALA A 309 11.88 -12.64 18.68
N PRO A 310 11.22 -12.87 19.84
CA PRO A 310 11.91 -12.79 21.13
C PRO A 310 13.06 -13.79 21.26
N GLN A 311 12.85 -15.04 20.84
CA GLN A 311 13.88 -16.08 20.89
C GLN A 311 15.06 -15.77 19.96
N VAL A 312 14.78 -15.25 18.76
CA VAL A 312 15.81 -14.88 17.78
C VAL A 312 16.60 -13.68 18.30
N LYS A 313 15.95 -12.67 18.88
CA LYS A 313 16.62 -11.53 19.51
C LYS A 313 17.58 -11.99 20.60
N GLU A 314 17.11 -12.79 21.54
CA GLU A 314 17.92 -13.34 22.64
C GLU A 314 19.14 -14.12 22.11
N PHE A 315 18.95 -14.91 21.05
CA PHE A 315 20.06 -15.64 20.41
C PHE A 315 21.10 -14.69 19.82
N TYR A 316 20.67 -13.66 19.10
CA TYR A 316 21.59 -12.69 18.50
C TYR A 316 22.31 -11.81 19.53
N GLU A 317 21.66 -11.51 20.65
CA GLU A 317 22.28 -10.71 21.71
C GLU A 317 23.29 -11.53 22.55
N ASN A 318 22.92 -12.73 22.94
CA ASN A 318 23.60 -13.41 24.05
C ASN A 318 24.25 -14.76 23.70
N SER A 319 23.96 -15.36 22.54
CA SER A 319 24.47 -16.70 22.25
C SER A 319 25.95 -16.70 21.82
N PRO A 320 26.80 -17.52 22.44
CA PRO A 320 28.17 -17.72 21.98
C PRO A 320 28.26 -18.50 20.67
N LYS A 321 27.15 -19.07 20.19
CA LYS A 321 27.06 -19.83 18.93
C LYS A 321 26.67 -18.96 17.76
N LYS A 322 26.37 -17.66 17.96
CA LYS A 322 26.02 -16.78 16.85
C LYS A 322 27.21 -16.55 15.93
N ILE A 323 26.92 -16.48 14.64
CA ILE A 323 27.88 -16.02 13.62
C ILE A 323 27.68 -14.52 13.52
N SER A 324 28.63 -13.73 14.07
CA SER A 324 28.51 -12.27 14.12
C SER A 324 28.58 -11.66 12.71
N SER A 325 27.72 -10.70 12.45
CA SER A 325 27.53 -10.03 11.17
C SER A 325 27.45 -8.49 11.31
N GLY A 326 27.98 -7.94 12.39
CA GLY A 326 27.95 -6.50 12.66
C GLY A 326 26.50 -5.99 12.84
N ILE A 327 26.12 -4.93 12.11
CA ILE A 327 24.78 -4.34 12.27
C ILE A 327 23.63 -5.32 11.97
N VAL A 328 23.88 -6.37 11.17
CA VAL A 328 22.86 -7.38 10.85
C VAL A 328 22.42 -8.15 12.10
N ASP A 329 23.31 -8.26 13.11
CA ASP A 329 22.97 -8.87 14.41
C ASP A 329 21.83 -8.13 15.13
N LYS A 330 21.65 -6.84 14.84
CA LYS A 330 20.56 -5.99 15.37
C LYS A 330 19.41 -5.89 14.37
N ALA A 331 19.72 -5.72 13.09
CA ALA A 331 18.75 -5.49 12.03
C ALA A 331 17.85 -6.71 11.75
N ALA A 332 18.41 -7.93 11.73
CA ALA A 332 17.65 -9.11 11.37
C ALA A 332 16.58 -9.50 12.43
N PRO A 333 16.85 -9.47 13.75
CA PRO A 333 15.82 -9.68 14.75
C PRO A 333 14.71 -8.63 14.72
N MET A 334 15.06 -7.36 14.53
CA MET A 334 14.07 -6.29 14.38
C MET A 334 13.19 -6.50 13.15
N SER A 335 13.82 -6.82 12.02
CA SER A 335 13.09 -7.13 10.79
C SER A 335 12.08 -8.26 10.99
N LEU A 336 12.46 -9.34 11.69
CA LEU A 336 11.57 -10.45 12.03
C LEU A 336 10.43 -10.00 12.94
N SER A 337 10.72 -9.16 13.95
CA SER A 337 9.73 -8.65 14.89
C SER A 337 8.62 -7.88 14.18
N VAL A 338 8.97 -6.95 13.29
CA VAL A 338 7.99 -6.22 12.47
C VAL A 338 7.15 -7.17 11.62
N MET A 339 7.78 -8.19 11.03
CA MET A 339 7.07 -9.16 10.19
C MET A 339 6.15 -10.10 10.98
N GLU A 340 6.51 -10.49 12.19
CA GLU A 340 5.64 -11.28 13.07
C GLU A 340 4.45 -10.45 13.56
N TRP A 341 4.66 -9.16 13.87
CA TRP A 341 3.57 -8.25 14.18
C TRP A 341 2.63 -8.07 12.98
N ALA A 342 3.18 -7.90 11.77
CA ALA A 342 2.41 -7.87 10.54
C ALA A 342 1.59 -9.16 10.33
N GLY A 343 2.21 -10.33 10.53
CA GLY A 343 1.55 -11.64 10.40
C GLY A 343 0.42 -11.86 11.42
N SER A 344 0.47 -11.14 12.54
CA SER A 344 -0.60 -11.11 13.56
C SER A 344 -1.68 -10.06 13.25
N SER A 345 -1.69 -9.49 12.06
CA SER A 345 -2.56 -8.37 11.63
C SER A 345 -2.36 -7.10 12.47
N GLY A 346 -1.16 -6.91 13.00
CA GLY A 346 -0.78 -5.69 13.68
C GLY A 346 -0.52 -4.55 12.70
N THR A 347 -0.67 -3.32 13.18
CA THR A 347 -0.46 -2.12 12.38
C THR A 347 1.02 -1.92 12.06
N ILE A 348 1.36 -1.77 10.79
CA ILE A 348 2.70 -1.56 10.24
C ILE A 348 2.72 -0.40 9.26
N VAL A 349 3.90 0.11 8.94
CA VAL A 349 4.14 0.92 7.75
C VAL A 349 4.59 0.00 6.62
N CYS A 350 3.90 0.02 5.49
CA CYS A 350 4.34 -0.71 4.29
C CYS A 350 5.54 -0.01 3.65
N ILE A 351 6.63 -0.76 3.34
CA ILE A 351 7.87 -0.21 2.80
C ILE A 351 8.50 -1.20 1.78
N PRO A 352 8.21 -1.11 0.49
CA PRO A 352 7.07 -0.41 -0.10
C PRO A 352 5.76 -1.20 0.01
N THR A 353 5.79 -2.46 0.49
CA THR A 353 4.63 -3.34 0.69
C THR A 353 4.63 -3.93 2.10
N GLY A 354 3.49 -4.49 2.53
CA GLY A 354 3.40 -5.20 3.81
C GLY A 354 4.38 -6.37 3.92
N GLY A 355 4.64 -7.06 2.79
CA GLY A 355 5.55 -8.20 2.73
C GLY A 355 7.04 -7.86 2.87
N ALA A 356 7.42 -6.58 2.78
CA ALA A 356 8.80 -6.11 2.90
C ALA A 356 9.02 -5.11 4.05
N SER A 357 8.03 -4.92 4.92
CA SER A 357 8.00 -3.87 5.95
C SER A 357 9.09 -3.97 7.01
N GLY A 358 9.79 -5.10 7.11
CA GLY A 358 10.84 -5.32 8.12
C GLY A 358 12.25 -4.86 7.71
N ILE A 359 12.53 -4.73 6.40
CA ILE A 359 13.91 -4.56 5.91
C ILE A 359 14.46 -3.16 6.26
N VAL A 360 13.78 -2.12 5.78
CA VAL A 360 14.21 -0.71 5.98
C VAL A 360 14.28 -0.34 7.46
N PRO A 361 13.24 -0.63 8.28
CA PRO A 361 13.31 -0.39 9.71
C PRO A 361 14.48 -1.10 10.39
N GLY A 362 14.66 -2.38 10.07
CA GLY A 362 15.72 -3.19 10.66
C GLY A 362 17.11 -2.61 10.44
N VAL A 363 17.44 -2.19 9.22
CA VAL A 363 18.79 -1.65 8.94
C VAL A 363 18.98 -0.24 9.49
N ILE A 364 17.97 0.62 9.45
CA ILE A 364 18.05 1.99 9.99
C ILE A 364 18.27 1.93 11.50
N GLU A 365 17.40 1.23 12.24
CA GLU A 365 17.52 1.10 13.68
C GLU A 365 18.79 0.36 14.07
N GLY A 366 19.13 -0.72 13.35
CA GLY A 366 20.38 -1.45 13.56
C GLY A 366 21.62 -0.57 13.46
N LEU A 367 21.67 0.35 12.47
CA LEU A 367 22.74 1.31 12.31
C LEU A 367 22.71 2.41 13.39
N CYS A 368 21.53 2.91 13.75
CA CYS A 368 21.38 3.88 14.83
C CYS A 368 21.88 3.32 16.16
N GLN A 369 21.52 2.08 16.50
CA GLN A 369 22.00 1.41 17.70
C GLN A 369 23.52 1.15 17.67
N GLU A 370 24.08 0.83 16.50
CA GLU A 370 25.54 0.62 16.34
C GLU A 370 26.34 1.90 16.54
N LYS A 371 25.82 3.01 16.03
CA LYS A 371 26.48 4.32 16.05
C LYS A 371 26.13 5.17 17.27
N GLY A 372 25.12 4.79 18.04
CA GLY A 372 24.58 5.61 19.13
C GLY A 372 23.84 6.85 18.61
N TRP A 373 23.24 6.76 17.42
CA TRP A 373 22.46 7.82 16.80
C TRP A 373 21.02 7.84 17.31
N GLY A 374 20.41 9.02 17.26
CA GLY A 374 19.05 9.24 17.70
C GLY A 374 18.04 9.29 16.56
N ARG A 375 16.83 9.70 16.92
CA ARG A 375 15.65 9.78 16.05
C ARG A 375 15.89 10.59 14.76
N GLU A 376 16.62 11.70 14.85
CA GLU A 376 16.86 12.58 13.70
C GLU A 376 17.55 11.83 12.55
N GLN A 377 18.58 11.04 12.86
CA GLN A 377 19.29 10.23 11.86
C GLN A 377 18.40 9.12 11.30
N ALA A 378 17.56 8.52 12.13
CA ALA A 378 16.62 7.50 11.67
C ALA A 378 15.60 8.07 10.68
N VAL A 379 15.05 9.26 10.98
CA VAL A 379 14.10 9.96 10.10
C VAL A 379 14.76 10.37 8.77
N LYS A 380 16.00 10.86 8.79
CA LYS A 380 16.77 11.12 7.56
C LYS A 380 16.98 9.86 6.73
N GLY A 381 17.32 8.75 7.38
CA GLY A 381 17.43 7.45 6.72
C GLY A 381 16.11 6.99 6.10
N LEU A 382 15.00 7.16 6.82
CA LEU A 382 13.67 6.81 6.33
C LEU A 382 13.28 7.64 5.09
N LEU A 383 13.54 8.95 5.10
CA LEU A 383 13.30 9.82 3.94
C LEU A 383 14.18 9.44 2.75
N ALA A 384 15.45 9.09 2.97
CA ALA A 384 16.33 8.59 1.91
C ALA A 384 15.81 7.25 1.33
N ALA A 385 15.33 6.32 2.17
CA ALA A 385 14.65 5.12 1.71
C ALA A 385 13.43 5.47 0.85
N GLY A 386 12.61 6.41 1.32
CA GLY A 386 11.43 6.90 0.62
C GLY A 386 11.76 7.47 -0.77
N MET A 387 12.82 8.28 -0.88
CA MET A 387 13.26 8.86 -2.16
C MET A 387 13.66 7.79 -3.17
N ALA A 388 14.44 6.80 -2.76
CA ALA A 388 14.76 5.66 -3.62
C ALA A 388 13.47 4.91 -4.04
N GLY A 389 12.52 4.74 -3.12
CA GLY A 389 11.23 4.12 -3.37
C GLY A 389 10.37 4.87 -4.38
N VAL A 390 10.43 6.20 -4.44
CA VAL A 390 9.73 7.02 -5.45
C VAL A 390 10.14 6.62 -6.87
N PHE A 391 11.44 6.46 -7.14
CA PHE A 391 11.91 6.02 -8.46
C PHE A 391 11.57 4.56 -8.78
N MET A 392 11.27 3.76 -7.77
CA MET A 392 10.81 2.37 -7.93
C MET A 392 9.29 2.29 -8.11
N ALA A 393 8.55 3.33 -7.71
CA ALA A 393 7.08 3.38 -7.73
C ALA A 393 6.47 3.70 -9.11
N GLU A 394 7.26 3.92 -10.15
CA GLU A 394 6.77 4.03 -11.54
C GLU A 394 6.03 2.77 -12.01
N THR A 395 6.17 1.70 -11.23
CA THR A 395 5.42 0.47 -11.44
C THR A 395 4.10 0.56 -10.70
N ASP A 396 2.99 0.54 -11.39
CA ASP A 396 1.64 0.61 -10.80
C ASP A 396 1.35 -0.48 -9.75
N TYR A 397 2.25 -1.48 -9.60
CA TYR A 397 1.98 -2.69 -8.82
C TYR A 397 3.25 -3.32 -8.23
N PHE A 398 3.75 -2.84 -7.11
CA PHE A 398 4.85 -3.53 -6.41
C PHE A 398 4.54 -5.01 -6.16
N GLY A 399 3.35 -5.35 -5.67
CA GLY A 399 2.93 -6.73 -5.43
C GLY A 399 2.69 -7.56 -6.69
N GLY A 400 2.42 -6.93 -7.83
CA GLY A 400 2.10 -7.58 -9.11
C GLY A 400 3.27 -8.31 -9.76
N TRP A 401 4.51 -8.01 -9.37
CA TRP A 401 5.74 -8.50 -10.01
C TRP A 401 6.51 -9.55 -9.21
N GLY A 402 5.88 -10.14 -8.19
CA GLY A 402 6.48 -11.14 -7.31
C GLY A 402 7.35 -10.54 -6.20
N CYS A 403 7.95 -11.41 -5.39
CA CYS A 403 8.79 -10.96 -4.27
C CYS A 403 10.03 -10.17 -4.70
N GLN A 404 10.48 -10.28 -5.95
CA GLN A 404 11.56 -9.43 -6.47
C GLN A 404 11.22 -7.93 -6.40
N ALA A 405 9.95 -7.58 -6.64
CA ALA A 405 9.49 -6.19 -6.55
C ALA A 405 9.26 -5.75 -5.09
N GLU A 406 8.82 -6.65 -4.21
CA GLU A 406 8.63 -6.32 -2.81
C GLU A 406 9.96 -6.29 -2.05
N ILE A 407 10.63 -7.44 -1.97
CA ILE A 407 11.88 -7.60 -1.23
C ILE A 407 13.03 -6.88 -1.94
N GLY A 408 13.11 -6.94 -3.29
CA GLY A 408 14.16 -6.25 -4.05
C GLY A 408 14.09 -4.73 -3.90
N CYS A 409 12.89 -4.15 -4.00
CA CYS A 409 12.72 -2.71 -3.75
C CYS A 409 12.99 -2.36 -2.28
N GLY A 410 12.47 -3.16 -1.33
CA GLY A 410 12.75 -2.96 0.10
C GLY A 410 14.25 -2.99 0.43
N VAL A 411 15.02 -3.90 -0.18
CA VAL A 411 16.48 -3.97 -0.06
C VAL A 411 17.16 -2.78 -0.72
N GLY A 412 16.72 -2.37 -1.92
CA GLY A 412 17.24 -1.18 -2.59
C GLY A 412 17.02 0.10 -1.78
N MET A 413 15.81 0.29 -1.26
CA MET A 413 15.47 1.41 -0.37
C MET A 413 16.33 1.41 0.90
N ALA A 414 16.50 0.25 1.52
CA ALA A 414 17.33 0.07 2.71
C ALA A 414 18.81 0.36 2.45
N ALA A 415 19.35 -0.09 1.31
CA ALA A 415 20.73 0.15 0.92
C ALA A 415 20.99 1.65 0.66
N ALA A 416 20.09 2.34 -0.04
CA ALA A 416 20.17 3.79 -0.25
C ALA A 416 20.12 4.57 1.08
N ALA A 417 19.24 4.16 2.01
CA ALA A 417 19.17 4.75 3.35
C ALA A 417 20.50 4.63 4.11
N LEU A 418 21.09 3.43 4.14
CA LEU A 418 22.38 3.20 4.80
C LEU A 418 23.51 4.06 4.20
N VAL A 419 23.58 4.16 2.88
CA VAL A 419 24.56 5.01 2.19
C VAL A 419 24.37 6.48 2.56
N SER A 420 23.11 6.97 2.52
CA SER A 420 22.79 8.35 2.88
C SER A 420 23.12 8.65 4.35
N MET A 421 22.80 7.74 5.29
CA MET A 421 23.12 7.88 6.72
C MET A 421 24.63 7.87 7.00
N MET A 422 25.43 7.31 6.11
CA MET A 422 26.89 7.26 6.19
C MET A 422 27.56 8.37 5.34
N ASP A 423 26.83 9.43 5.02
CA ASP A 423 27.30 10.58 4.24
C ASP A 423 27.84 10.20 2.84
N GLY A 424 27.32 9.12 2.26
CA GLY A 424 27.62 8.74 0.88
C GLY A 424 27.00 9.73 -0.11
N THR A 425 27.55 9.78 -1.33
CA THR A 425 27.04 10.67 -2.38
C THR A 425 25.67 10.23 -2.90
N PRO A 426 24.84 11.14 -3.46
CA PRO A 426 23.57 10.79 -4.10
C PRO A 426 23.70 9.68 -5.15
N LYS A 427 24.80 9.69 -5.94
CA LYS A 427 25.06 8.61 -6.89
C LYS A 427 25.27 7.27 -6.19
N GLN A 428 26.02 7.23 -5.10
CA GLN A 428 26.23 6.00 -4.35
C GLN A 428 24.91 5.47 -3.73
N CYS A 429 23.99 6.36 -3.33
CA CYS A 429 22.66 5.95 -2.87
C CYS A 429 21.87 5.24 -3.98
N LEU A 430 21.86 5.80 -5.19
CA LEU A 430 21.20 5.20 -6.35
C LEU A 430 21.88 3.91 -6.81
N ASP A 431 23.21 3.85 -6.78
CA ASP A 431 23.98 2.63 -7.09
C ASP A 431 23.64 1.51 -6.11
N ALA A 432 23.62 1.80 -4.81
CA ALA A 432 23.26 0.83 -3.79
C ALA A 432 21.83 0.32 -3.97
N ALA A 433 20.88 1.20 -4.31
CA ALA A 433 19.50 0.85 -4.61
C ALA A 433 19.40 -0.09 -5.82
N SER A 434 20.09 0.23 -6.91
CA SER A 434 20.14 -0.61 -8.10
C SER A 434 20.76 -1.98 -7.81
N MET A 435 21.91 -2.03 -7.10
CA MET A 435 22.54 -3.30 -6.68
C MET A 435 21.61 -4.16 -5.83
N GLY A 436 20.78 -3.54 -4.98
CA GLY A 436 19.79 -4.24 -4.17
C GLY A 436 18.79 -5.00 -5.03
N ILE A 437 18.25 -4.35 -6.07
CA ILE A 437 17.32 -5.00 -7.02
C ILE A 437 18.06 -6.06 -7.85
N GLN A 438 19.26 -5.75 -8.38
CA GLN A 438 20.08 -6.70 -9.15
C GLN A 438 20.31 -8.01 -8.39
N SER A 439 20.55 -7.92 -7.08
CA SER A 439 20.85 -9.08 -6.23
C SER A 439 19.65 -10.00 -6.01
N LEU A 440 18.42 -9.53 -6.25
CA LEU A 440 17.18 -10.22 -5.89
C LEU A 440 16.20 -10.39 -7.05
N ILE A 441 16.60 -10.00 -8.26
CA ILE A 441 15.80 -10.21 -9.46
C ILE A 441 15.52 -11.71 -9.68
N GLY A 442 14.28 -12.04 -10.05
CA GLY A 442 13.85 -13.42 -10.26
C GLY A 442 13.21 -14.08 -9.04
N LEU A 443 13.13 -13.43 -7.89
CA LEU A 443 12.37 -13.95 -6.74
C LEU A 443 10.88 -14.00 -7.07
N VAL A 444 10.34 -15.21 -7.13
CA VAL A 444 8.90 -15.44 -7.33
C VAL A 444 8.12 -15.31 -6.02
N CYS A 445 6.81 -15.09 -6.12
CA CYS A 445 5.90 -15.21 -4.98
C CYS A 445 5.51 -16.69 -4.83
N ASP A 446 5.98 -17.33 -3.75
CA ASP A 446 5.81 -18.74 -3.46
C ASP A 446 5.39 -18.97 -2.00
N SER A 447 4.52 -18.09 -1.49
CA SER A 447 4.05 -18.14 -0.11
C SER A 447 3.29 -19.43 0.19
N VAL A 448 3.60 -20.05 1.34
CA VAL A 448 2.92 -21.24 1.83
C VAL A 448 1.63 -20.84 2.52
N CYS A 449 0.53 -21.52 2.24
CA CYS A 449 -0.82 -21.23 2.77
C CYS A 449 -1.33 -19.81 2.48
N GLY A 450 -0.84 -19.17 1.41
CA GLY A 450 -1.17 -17.76 1.14
C GLY A 450 -0.72 -16.77 2.21
N GLN A 451 0.12 -17.22 3.17
CA GLN A 451 0.58 -16.41 4.30
C GLN A 451 1.99 -15.88 4.07
N SER A 452 2.30 -14.71 4.67
CA SER A 452 3.62 -14.07 4.52
C SER A 452 4.75 -14.68 5.35
N GLN A 453 4.50 -15.73 6.13
CA GLN A 453 5.51 -16.29 7.04
C GLN A 453 6.61 -17.02 6.31
N VAL A 454 6.23 -17.88 5.36
CA VAL A 454 7.17 -18.63 4.54
C VAL A 454 6.90 -18.25 3.08
N PRO A 455 7.89 -17.61 2.40
CA PRO A 455 9.26 -17.35 2.85
C PRO A 455 9.50 -15.89 3.35
N CYS A 456 8.50 -15.01 3.44
CA CYS A 456 8.70 -13.56 3.57
C CYS A 456 9.44 -13.16 4.87
N TYR A 457 9.18 -13.83 6.01
CA TYR A 457 9.93 -13.53 7.26
C TYR A 457 11.42 -13.70 7.07
N LEU A 458 11.84 -14.84 6.51
CA LEU A 458 13.25 -15.09 6.26
C LEU A 458 13.81 -14.16 5.17
N ARG A 459 13.03 -13.85 4.13
CA ARG A 459 13.44 -12.90 3.07
C ARG A 459 13.65 -11.49 3.62
N ASN A 460 12.86 -11.06 4.59
CA ASN A 460 13.08 -9.77 5.27
C ASN A 460 14.37 -9.80 6.09
N MET A 461 14.61 -10.84 6.89
CA MET A 461 15.86 -10.98 7.65
C MET A 461 17.10 -11.01 6.74
N THR A 462 17.09 -11.83 5.69
CA THR A 462 18.20 -11.92 4.73
C THR A 462 18.35 -10.63 3.89
N GLY A 463 17.23 -9.95 3.64
CA GLY A 463 17.20 -8.65 2.97
C GLY A 463 18.02 -7.58 3.71
N THR A 464 18.03 -7.60 5.06
CA THR A 464 18.87 -6.68 5.84
C THR A 464 20.35 -6.89 5.55
N ALA A 465 20.81 -8.13 5.47
CA ALA A 465 22.19 -8.46 5.16
C ALA A 465 22.56 -8.08 3.71
N THR A 466 21.66 -8.29 2.77
CA THR A 466 21.85 -7.89 1.37
C THR A 466 21.96 -6.37 1.25
N ALA A 467 21.09 -5.62 1.92
CA ALA A 467 21.13 -4.16 1.94
C ALA A 467 22.45 -3.61 2.48
N VAL A 468 22.94 -4.17 3.60
CA VAL A 468 24.25 -3.80 4.17
C VAL A 468 25.39 -4.09 3.21
N THR A 469 25.33 -5.22 2.51
CA THR A 469 26.35 -5.59 1.51
C THR A 469 26.36 -4.61 0.33
N CYS A 470 25.18 -4.28 -0.23
CA CYS A 470 25.05 -3.33 -1.33
C CYS A 470 25.49 -1.91 -0.92
N ALA A 471 25.12 -1.46 0.28
CA ALA A 471 25.54 -0.17 0.80
C ALA A 471 27.06 -0.07 0.95
N ASN A 472 27.70 -1.07 1.55
CA ASN A 472 29.16 -1.12 1.69
C ASN A 472 29.87 -1.18 0.33
N ALA A 473 29.33 -1.90 -0.64
CA ALA A 473 29.87 -1.97 -1.98
C ALA A 473 29.87 -0.58 -2.66
N ALA A 474 28.75 0.13 -2.60
CA ALA A 474 28.61 1.47 -3.15
C ALA A 474 29.53 2.48 -2.43
N LEU A 475 29.59 2.45 -1.09
CA LEU A 475 30.49 3.29 -0.30
C LEU A 475 31.96 3.01 -0.61
N ALA A 476 32.31 1.77 -0.94
CA ALA A 476 33.66 1.38 -1.37
C ALA A 476 33.98 1.81 -2.82
N GLY A 477 33.01 2.37 -3.56
CA GLY A 477 33.17 2.86 -4.92
C GLY A 477 32.85 1.83 -6.01
N LEU A 478 32.19 0.72 -5.69
CA LEU A 478 31.67 -0.19 -6.71
C LEU A 478 30.48 0.50 -7.41
N ASP A 479 30.54 0.60 -8.73
CA ASP A 479 29.48 1.16 -9.57
C ASP A 479 28.44 0.08 -9.88
N ALA A 480 27.17 0.43 -9.87
CA ALA A 480 26.08 -0.50 -10.23
C ALA A 480 26.06 -0.85 -11.72
N LEU A 481 26.68 -0.05 -12.57
CA LEU A 481 26.68 -0.08 -14.04
C LEU A 481 25.31 0.12 -14.67
N ILE A 482 24.27 -0.49 -14.13
CA ILE A 482 22.88 -0.35 -14.60
C ILE A 482 22.20 0.66 -13.70
N PRO A 483 21.75 1.81 -14.24
CA PRO A 483 21.02 2.82 -13.48
C PRO A 483 19.74 2.24 -12.84
N LEU A 484 19.27 2.89 -11.76
CA LEU A 484 18.14 2.41 -10.98
C LEU A 484 16.85 2.26 -11.81
N ASP A 485 16.52 3.23 -12.63
CA ASP A 485 15.33 3.25 -13.50
C ASP A 485 15.35 2.12 -14.55
N GLU A 486 16.52 1.87 -15.15
CA GLU A 486 16.70 0.74 -16.06
C GLU A 486 16.56 -0.60 -15.32
N MET A 487 17.10 -0.68 -14.09
CA MET A 487 17.02 -1.89 -13.27
C MET A 487 15.58 -2.19 -12.84
N VAL A 488 14.80 -1.17 -12.50
CA VAL A 488 13.37 -1.28 -12.23
C VAL A 488 12.64 -1.81 -13.45
N THR A 489 12.92 -1.27 -14.64
CA THR A 489 12.36 -1.76 -15.90
C THR A 489 12.70 -3.23 -16.16
N ALA A 490 13.95 -3.65 -15.92
CA ALA A 490 14.38 -5.03 -16.05
C ALA A 490 13.63 -5.96 -15.08
N MET A 491 13.48 -5.54 -13.83
CA MET A 491 12.71 -6.26 -12.81
C MET A 491 11.25 -6.47 -13.24
N MET A 492 10.59 -5.45 -13.79
CA MET A 492 9.22 -5.56 -14.31
C MET A 492 9.12 -6.55 -15.46
N ASN A 493 10.08 -6.54 -16.37
CA ASN A 493 10.11 -7.47 -17.50
C ASN A 493 10.24 -8.93 -17.02
N VAL A 494 11.12 -9.19 -16.05
CA VAL A 494 11.22 -10.52 -15.41
C VAL A 494 9.94 -10.87 -14.67
N GLY A 495 9.33 -9.92 -13.97
CA GLY A 495 8.04 -10.10 -13.30
C GLY A 495 6.92 -10.51 -14.25
N ARG A 496 6.81 -9.86 -15.42
CA ARG A 496 5.85 -10.24 -16.47
C ARG A 496 6.08 -11.65 -16.97
N ALA A 497 7.33 -12.02 -17.24
CA ALA A 497 7.69 -13.35 -17.71
C ALA A 497 7.41 -14.44 -16.66
N SER A 498 7.55 -14.13 -15.38
CA SER A 498 7.36 -15.07 -14.26
C SER A 498 5.94 -15.12 -13.69
N ARG A 499 4.97 -14.37 -14.24
CA ARG A 499 3.58 -14.34 -13.75
C ARG A 499 2.94 -15.72 -13.65
N SER A 500 3.18 -16.60 -14.63
CA SER A 500 2.68 -17.97 -14.63
C SER A 500 3.26 -18.82 -13.49
N ILE A 501 4.48 -18.51 -13.06
CA ILE A 501 5.15 -19.22 -11.96
C ILE A 501 4.57 -18.78 -10.60
N LYS A 502 4.17 -17.52 -10.49
CA LYS A 502 3.62 -16.91 -9.27
C LYS A 502 2.35 -17.61 -8.76
N LEU A 503 1.51 -18.08 -9.66
CA LEU A 503 0.21 -18.70 -9.35
C LEU A 503 0.27 -20.22 -9.28
N ASN A 504 1.43 -20.83 -9.45
CA ASN A 504 1.63 -22.27 -9.45
C ASN A 504 2.18 -22.74 -8.12
N SER A 505 1.83 -23.93 -7.73
CA SER A 505 2.44 -24.70 -6.64
C SER A 505 3.87 -25.20 -6.98
N MET A 506 4.73 -24.33 -7.52
CA MET A 506 6.08 -24.70 -7.98
C MET A 506 7.20 -24.27 -7.02
N GLY A 507 6.97 -23.33 -6.13
CA GLY A 507 7.95 -22.89 -5.15
C GLY A 507 7.89 -23.69 -3.84
N ALA A 508 8.08 -23.01 -2.72
CA ALA A 508 7.99 -23.62 -1.39
C ALA A 508 6.63 -24.27 -1.14
N ASN A 509 5.55 -23.68 -1.65
CA ASN A 509 4.19 -24.22 -1.59
C ASN A 509 3.98 -25.48 -2.46
N GLY A 510 4.81 -25.71 -3.48
CA GLY A 510 4.79 -26.92 -4.31
C GLY A 510 5.53 -28.12 -3.74
N THR A 511 6.22 -27.94 -2.61
CA THR A 511 6.87 -29.05 -1.90
C THR A 511 5.83 -29.96 -1.23
N PRO A 512 6.14 -31.27 -1.00
CA PRO A 512 5.21 -32.15 -0.28
C PRO A 512 4.77 -31.59 1.08
N THR A 513 5.64 -30.88 1.79
CA THR A 513 5.31 -30.22 3.05
C THR A 513 4.39 -29.02 2.83
N GLY A 514 4.69 -28.19 1.83
CA GLY A 514 3.84 -27.04 1.48
C GLY A 514 2.42 -27.46 1.11
N ILE A 515 2.29 -28.45 0.24
CA ILE A 515 0.99 -29.02 -0.19
C ILE A 515 0.19 -29.55 1.02
N ARG A 516 0.84 -30.27 1.93
CA ARG A 516 0.18 -30.78 3.15
C ARG A 516 -0.30 -29.63 4.05
N LEU A 517 0.55 -28.63 4.30
CA LEU A 517 0.20 -27.47 5.13
C LEU A 517 -0.95 -26.67 4.51
N GLU A 518 -0.95 -26.53 3.19
CA GLU A 518 -2.02 -25.84 2.45
C GLU A 518 -3.37 -26.56 2.58
N ALA A 519 -3.38 -27.88 2.49
CA ALA A 519 -4.58 -28.69 2.71
C ALA A 519 -5.09 -28.57 4.15
N GLU A 520 -4.20 -28.65 5.15
CA GLU A 520 -4.56 -28.47 6.56
C GLU A 520 -5.13 -27.07 6.85
N GLU A 521 -4.59 -26.03 6.20
CA GLU A 521 -5.07 -24.67 6.34
C GLU A 521 -6.43 -24.45 5.67
N GLN A 522 -6.65 -25.02 4.49
CA GLN A 522 -7.94 -24.99 3.80
C GLN A 522 -9.05 -25.66 4.63
N GLU A 523 -8.75 -26.83 5.21
CA GLU A 523 -9.70 -27.50 6.11
C GLU A 523 -10.04 -26.64 7.34
N ARG A 524 -9.02 -25.97 7.93
CA ARG A 524 -9.20 -25.06 9.07
C ARG A 524 -10.05 -23.86 8.70
N GLN A 525 -9.81 -23.26 7.53
CA GLN A 525 -10.58 -22.10 7.05
C GLN A 525 -12.03 -22.50 6.77
N GLN A 526 -12.24 -23.64 6.09
CA GLN A 526 -13.60 -24.14 5.81
C GLN A 526 -14.37 -24.37 7.11
N LYS A 527 -13.75 -25.00 8.09
CA LYS A 527 -14.37 -25.23 9.39
C LYS A 527 -14.76 -23.93 10.10
N ALA A 528 -13.90 -22.90 10.05
CA ALA A 528 -14.20 -21.60 10.63
C ALA A 528 -15.34 -20.87 9.90
N VAL A 529 -15.47 -21.06 8.59
CA VAL A 529 -16.59 -20.55 7.79
C VAL A 529 -17.89 -21.28 8.18
N ASP A 530 -17.85 -22.61 8.27
CA ASP A 530 -19.01 -23.43 8.61
C ASP A 530 -19.50 -23.11 10.03
N GLU A 531 -18.60 -22.90 11.00
CA GLU A 531 -18.94 -22.48 12.36
C GLU A 531 -19.62 -21.10 12.38
N LYS A 532 -19.08 -20.11 11.65
CA LYS A 532 -19.72 -18.79 11.53
C LYS A 532 -21.07 -18.82 10.83
N LEU A 533 -21.23 -19.67 9.81
CA LEU A 533 -22.52 -19.84 9.13
C LEU A 533 -23.56 -20.56 10.01
N ALA A 534 -23.11 -21.39 10.95
CA ALA A 534 -24.00 -22.06 11.91
C ALA A 534 -24.46 -21.15 13.07
N GLU A 535 -23.75 -20.03 13.31
CA GLU A 535 -24.11 -19.02 14.31
C GLU A 535 -25.10 -17.96 13.78
N HIS A 536 -25.36 -17.97 12.49
CA HIS A 536 -26.30 -17.07 11.79
C HIS A 536 -27.44 -17.85 11.12
#